data_90e4d7a759a55f57cb6ef423fefd91a2
#
_entry.id   90e4d7a759a55f57cb6ef423fefd91a2
#
_cell.length_a   1.000
_cell.length_b   1.000
_cell.length_c   1.000
_cell.angle_alpha   90.00
_cell.angle_beta   90.00
_cell.angle_gamma   90.00
#
_symmetry.space_group_name_H-M   'P 1'
#
loop_
_entity.id
_entity.type
_entity.pdbx_description
1 polymer ?
#
loop_
_entity_poly.entity_id
_entity_poly.type
_entity_poly.pdbx_seq_one_letter_code
_entity_poly.pdbx_strand_id
1 'polypeptide(L)'
;MIKRLVAFDFDGTLIDSPLPEYGKLVWSEKKGIPYPHSGWWSKPESLDIDVFDIKPNPVVYSQYLKEISTPNTYVIILTSRLKKLEEQIKLVLEQNNIFVNEINTKNTNETKGIRILKYLDKFPEINEISVFDDSIDVIENEYNTIKHLLPDNLSFNIYFVNNNKLTLVESKIIDIIRDELIKLI
;
A
#
# COMPACT_ATOMS: atom_id res chain seq x y z
N MET A 1 12.25 -12.90 14.74
CA MET A 1 10.82 -12.81 15.11
C MET A 1 10.30 -11.50 14.55
N ILE A 2 9.19 -11.51 13.78
CA ILE A 2 8.63 -10.30 13.14
C ILE A 2 7.86 -9.50 14.19
N LYS A 3 8.19 -8.21 14.33
CA LYS A 3 7.56 -7.28 15.27
C LYS A 3 6.83 -6.12 14.60
N ARG A 4 7.17 -5.85 13.35
CA ARG A 4 6.61 -4.73 12.57
C ARG A 4 6.06 -5.24 11.25
N LEU A 5 4.86 -4.79 10.88
CA LEU A 5 4.28 -4.93 9.57
C LEU A 5 4.27 -3.55 8.89
N VAL A 6 4.82 -3.48 7.70
CA VAL A 6 4.77 -2.27 6.87
C VAL A 6 4.10 -2.59 5.56
N ALA A 7 2.99 -1.92 5.28
CA ALA A 7 2.18 -2.11 4.09
C ALA A 7 2.22 -0.85 3.23
N PHE A 8 2.72 -0.98 2.01
CA PHE A 8 2.65 0.07 1.00
C PHE A 8 1.53 -0.24 0.01
N ASP A 9 0.62 0.70 -0.22
CA ASP A 9 -0.19 0.63 -1.44
C ASP A 9 0.72 0.76 -2.66
N PHE A 10 0.25 0.27 -3.80
CA PHE A 10 1.04 0.20 -5.01
C PHE A 10 0.86 1.47 -5.86
N ASP A 11 -0.36 1.71 -6.35
CA ASP A 11 -0.67 2.78 -7.32
C ASP A 11 -0.80 4.14 -6.63
N GLY A 12 -0.11 5.17 -7.15
CA GLY A 12 -0.15 6.52 -6.58
C GLY A 12 0.56 6.65 -5.23
N THR A 13 1.04 5.53 -4.67
CA THR A 13 1.76 5.48 -3.39
C THR A 13 3.21 5.10 -3.62
N LEU A 14 3.56 3.82 -3.64
CA LEU A 14 4.95 3.41 -3.86
C LEU A 14 5.37 3.60 -5.32
N ILE A 15 4.44 3.43 -6.24
CA ILE A 15 4.65 3.47 -7.69
C ILE A 15 3.76 4.55 -8.32
N ASP A 16 4.38 5.41 -9.13
CA ASP A 16 3.69 6.41 -9.95
C ASP A 16 3.13 5.74 -11.22
N SER A 17 2.04 5.00 -11.06
CA SER A 17 1.38 4.31 -12.16
C SER A 17 0.66 5.28 -13.11
N PRO A 18 0.67 5.04 -14.43
CA PRO A 18 -0.03 5.88 -15.38
C PRO A 18 -1.53 5.97 -15.10
N LEU A 19 -2.07 7.18 -15.04
CA LEU A 19 -3.51 7.43 -14.92
C LEU A 19 -4.27 6.97 -16.17
N PRO A 20 -5.56 6.61 -16.06
CA PRO A 20 -6.33 5.98 -17.15
C PRO A 20 -6.34 6.76 -18.46
N GLU A 21 -6.60 8.07 -18.41
CA GLU A 21 -6.70 8.91 -19.62
C GLU A 21 -5.36 8.98 -20.36
N TYR A 22 -4.31 9.34 -19.63
CA TYR A 22 -2.95 9.40 -20.17
C TYR A 22 -2.45 8.02 -20.61
N GLY A 23 -2.64 7.02 -19.76
CA GLY A 23 -2.14 5.67 -20.00
C GLY A 23 -2.73 5.04 -21.27
N LYS A 24 -4.05 5.12 -21.46
CA LYS A 24 -4.72 4.60 -22.68
C LYS A 24 -4.24 5.28 -23.94
N LEU A 25 -4.03 6.61 -23.89
CA LEU A 25 -3.52 7.38 -25.03
C LEU A 25 -2.11 6.92 -25.41
N VAL A 26 -1.17 6.95 -24.45
CA VAL A 26 0.23 6.56 -24.68
C VAL A 26 0.34 5.11 -25.14
N TRP A 27 -0.45 4.20 -24.51
CA TRP A 27 -0.46 2.80 -24.93
C TRP A 27 -0.91 2.66 -26.40
N SER A 28 -2.00 3.36 -26.78
CA SER A 28 -2.51 3.34 -28.16
C SER A 28 -1.47 3.86 -29.15
N GLU A 29 -0.80 4.95 -28.85
CA GLU A 29 0.27 5.53 -29.68
C GLU A 29 1.44 4.57 -29.86
N LYS A 30 1.90 3.96 -28.76
CA LYS A 30 3.03 3.02 -28.77
C LYS A 30 2.73 1.72 -29.52
N LYS A 31 1.50 1.18 -29.37
CA LYS A 31 1.09 -0.08 -30.01
C LYS A 31 0.53 0.12 -31.43
N GLY A 32 0.23 1.35 -31.84
CA GLY A 32 -0.32 1.68 -33.15
C GLY A 32 -1.78 1.24 -33.36
N ILE A 33 -2.51 0.93 -32.30
CA ILE A 33 -3.91 0.52 -32.30
C ILE A 33 -4.68 1.18 -31.16
N PRO A 34 -5.99 1.40 -31.27
CA PRO A 34 -6.81 1.90 -30.16
C PRO A 34 -6.75 0.98 -28.95
N TYR A 35 -6.75 1.58 -27.74
CA TYR A 35 -6.78 0.81 -26.49
C TYR A 35 -8.05 -0.08 -26.44
N PRO A 36 -7.92 -1.41 -26.25
CA PRO A 36 -9.02 -2.34 -26.53
C PRO A 36 -10.03 -2.51 -25.37
N HIS A 37 -9.81 -1.87 -24.21
CA HIS A 37 -10.61 -2.12 -23.01
C HIS A 37 -11.28 -0.85 -22.47
N SER A 38 -12.47 -0.97 -21.86
CA SER A 38 -13.11 0.12 -21.12
C SER A 38 -12.39 0.43 -19.81
N GLY A 39 -11.95 -0.61 -19.05
CA GLY A 39 -11.22 -0.49 -17.80
C GLY A 39 -9.73 -0.19 -17.98
N TRP A 40 -9.04 0.20 -16.90
CA TRP A 40 -7.60 0.45 -16.88
C TRP A 40 -6.91 -0.36 -15.77
N TRP A 41 -7.22 -0.07 -14.51
CA TRP A 41 -6.56 -0.64 -13.33
C TRP A 41 -6.60 -2.18 -13.20
N SER A 42 -7.57 -2.81 -13.86
CA SER A 42 -7.74 -4.27 -13.89
C SER A 42 -7.09 -4.96 -15.08
N LYS A 43 -6.34 -4.21 -15.89
CA LYS A 43 -5.76 -4.68 -17.15
C LYS A 43 -4.23 -4.68 -17.10
N PRO A 44 -3.57 -5.73 -17.63
CA PRO A 44 -2.10 -5.81 -17.64
C PRO A 44 -1.44 -4.66 -18.41
N GLU A 45 -2.11 -4.10 -19.41
CA GLU A 45 -1.64 -2.96 -20.20
C GLU A 45 -1.35 -1.72 -19.33
N SER A 46 -2.01 -1.60 -18.18
CA SER A 46 -1.74 -0.49 -17.23
C SER A 46 -0.38 -0.59 -16.54
N LEU A 47 0.27 -1.74 -16.62
CA LEU A 47 1.59 -2.04 -16.07
C LEU A 47 2.57 -2.55 -17.14
N ASP A 48 2.30 -2.25 -18.42
CA ASP A 48 3.15 -2.66 -19.53
C ASP A 48 4.48 -1.88 -19.47
N ILE A 49 5.53 -2.52 -18.97
CA ILE A 49 6.87 -1.95 -18.81
C ILE A 49 7.59 -1.68 -20.14
N ASP A 50 7.12 -2.27 -21.26
CA ASP A 50 7.62 -1.97 -22.61
C ASP A 50 7.02 -0.67 -23.15
N VAL A 51 5.89 -0.23 -22.59
CA VAL A 51 5.19 1.00 -22.95
C VAL A 51 5.53 2.15 -22.01
N PHE A 52 5.56 1.88 -20.71
CA PHE A 52 5.70 2.89 -19.66
C PHE A 52 7.02 2.75 -18.90
N ASP A 53 7.72 3.84 -18.71
CA ASP A 53 8.81 3.93 -17.76
C ASP A 53 8.24 4.21 -16.35
N ILE A 54 7.68 3.16 -15.74
CA ILE A 54 7.00 3.25 -14.43
C ILE A 54 8.06 3.39 -13.33
N LYS A 55 8.00 4.49 -12.58
CA LYS A 55 8.97 4.81 -11.52
C LYS A 55 8.35 4.80 -10.13
N PRO A 56 9.14 4.57 -9.09
CA PRO A 56 8.67 4.75 -7.73
C PRO A 56 8.53 6.23 -7.37
N ASN A 57 7.56 6.54 -6.51
CA ASN A 57 7.46 7.83 -5.85
C ASN A 57 8.71 8.06 -4.99
N PRO A 58 9.51 9.11 -5.22
CA PRO A 58 10.83 9.24 -4.60
C PRO A 58 10.79 9.38 -3.08
N VAL A 59 9.74 9.99 -2.52
CA VAL A 59 9.58 10.16 -1.07
C VAL A 59 9.21 8.84 -0.42
N VAL A 60 8.25 8.12 -1.00
CA VAL A 60 7.82 6.81 -0.49
C VAL A 60 8.92 5.76 -0.69
N TYR A 61 9.66 5.82 -1.79
CA TYR A 61 10.82 4.95 -2.03
C TYR A 61 11.91 5.15 -0.98
N SER A 62 12.20 6.41 -0.60
CA SER A 62 13.15 6.70 0.47
C SER A 62 12.69 6.12 1.81
N GLN A 63 11.39 6.14 2.10
CA GLN A 63 10.81 5.51 3.30
C GLN A 63 10.86 3.98 3.20
N TYR A 64 10.52 3.41 2.03
CA TYR A 64 10.64 1.97 1.77
C TYR A 64 12.06 1.46 2.09
N LEU A 65 13.12 2.16 1.63
CA LEU A 65 14.50 1.77 1.90
C LEU A 65 14.83 1.75 3.40
N LYS A 66 14.25 2.64 4.20
CA LYS A 66 14.39 2.62 5.66
C LYS A 66 13.67 1.42 6.26
N GLU A 67 12.45 1.16 5.85
CA GLU A 67 11.62 0.09 6.40
C GLU A 67 12.19 -1.30 6.09
N ILE A 68 12.64 -1.54 4.83
CA ILE A 68 13.23 -2.82 4.46
C ILE A 68 14.56 -3.10 5.16
N SER A 69 15.27 -2.05 5.57
CA SER A 69 16.53 -2.13 6.32
C SER A 69 16.31 -2.27 7.83
N THR A 70 15.09 -2.08 8.32
CA THR A 70 14.76 -2.13 9.76
C THR A 70 14.61 -3.59 10.21
N PRO A 71 15.34 -4.05 11.22
CA PRO A 71 15.25 -5.42 11.70
C PRO A 71 13.85 -5.81 12.16
N ASN A 72 13.49 -7.08 11.99
CA ASN A 72 12.19 -7.65 12.41
C ASN A 72 10.97 -7.02 11.74
N THR A 73 11.15 -6.40 10.57
CA THR A 73 10.10 -5.78 9.77
C THR A 73 9.67 -6.72 8.63
N TYR A 74 8.36 -6.88 8.45
CA TYR A 74 7.76 -7.58 7.32
C TYR A 74 7.13 -6.53 6.40
N VAL A 75 7.72 -6.33 5.22
CA VAL A 75 7.30 -5.32 4.25
C VAL A 75 6.46 -5.97 3.17
N ILE A 76 5.27 -5.42 2.93
CA ILE A 76 4.34 -5.94 1.91
C ILE A 76 3.87 -4.84 0.96
N ILE A 77 3.50 -5.25 -0.25
CA ILE A 77 2.58 -4.47 -1.08
C ILE A 77 1.15 -4.87 -0.72
N LEU A 78 0.30 -3.89 -0.41
CA LEU A 78 -1.11 -4.10 -0.08
C LEU A 78 -1.98 -3.33 -1.06
N THR A 79 -2.33 -3.93 -2.19
CA THR A 79 -2.99 -3.24 -3.30
C THR A 79 -4.43 -3.69 -3.53
N SER A 80 -5.24 -2.81 -4.13
CA SER A 80 -6.57 -3.12 -4.65
C SER A 80 -6.55 -3.77 -6.05
N ARG A 81 -5.37 -3.90 -6.67
CA ARG A 81 -5.22 -4.64 -7.92
C ARG A 81 -5.54 -6.12 -7.73
N LEU A 82 -6.14 -6.69 -8.78
CA LEU A 82 -6.57 -8.09 -8.76
C LEU A 82 -5.38 -9.06 -8.79
N LYS A 83 -5.53 -10.23 -8.18
CA LYS A 83 -4.53 -11.31 -8.13
C LYS A 83 -3.95 -11.66 -9.49
N LYS A 84 -4.74 -11.62 -10.55
CA LYS A 84 -4.29 -11.90 -11.94
C LYS A 84 -3.21 -10.95 -12.46
N LEU A 85 -2.96 -9.81 -11.79
CA LEU A 85 -1.94 -8.82 -12.17
C LEU A 85 -0.68 -8.91 -11.30
N GLU A 86 -0.57 -9.92 -10.45
CA GLU A 86 0.56 -10.06 -9.52
C GLU A 86 1.92 -10.16 -10.24
N GLU A 87 1.96 -10.87 -11.36
CA GLU A 87 3.19 -10.98 -12.16
C GLU A 87 3.60 -9.61 -12.75
N GLN A 88 2.65 -8.81 -13.26
CA GLN A 88 2.94 -7.47 -13.77
C GLN A 88 3.41 -6.53 -12.64
N ILE A 89 2.79 -6.61 -11.47
CA ILE A 89 3.23 -5.86 -10.28
C ILE A 89 4.66 -6.25 -9.93
N LYS A 90 4.96 -7.54 -9.90
CA LYS A 90 6.31 -8.06 -9.62
C LYS A 90 7.34 -7.54 -10.63
N LEU A 91 7.04 -7.56 -11.93
CA LEU A 91 7.94 -7.02 -12.96
C LEU A 91 8.24 -5.53 -12.75
N VAL A 92 7.22 -4.71 -12.43
CA VAL A 92 7.41 -3.28 -12.14
C VAL A 92 8.29 -3.08 -10.89
N LEU A 93 8.08 -3.87 -9.84
CA LEU A 93 8.89 -3.79 -8.61
C LEU A 93 10.35 -4.19 -8.90
N GLU A 94 10.58 -5.29 -9.60
CA GLU A 94 11.91 -5.79 -9.97
C GLU A 94 12.69 -4.77 -10.83
N GLN A 95 12.02 -4.16 -11.82
CA GLN A 95 12.61 -3.11 -12.66
C GLN A 95 13.10 -1.91 -11.83
N ASN A 96 12.46 -1.65 -10.71
CA ASN A 96 12.79 -0.55 -9.80
C ASN A 96 13.65 -0.97 -8.58
N ASN A 97 14.17 -2.19 -8.56
CA ASN A 97 14.93 -2.77 -7.44
C ASN A 97 14.18 -2.73 -6.11
N ILE A 98 12.85 -2.97 -6.14
CA ILE A 98 11.99 -3.03 -4.97
C ILE A 98 11.72 -4.50 -4.63
N PHE A 99 12.16 -4.93 -3.45
CA PHE A 99 12.01 -6.29 -2.97
C PHE A 99 11.19 -6.29 -1.68
N VAL A 100 10.06 -6.96 -1.69
CA VAL A 100 9.15 -7.05 -0.55
C VAL A 100 8.99 -8.51 -0.11
N ASN A 101 8.54 -8.72 1.12
CA ASN A 101 8.31 -10.06 1.64
C ASN A 101 7.08 -10.72 0.99
N GLU A 102 6.07 -9.92 0.61
CA GLU A 102 4.83 -10.43 0.02
C GLU A 102 4.14 -9.36 -0.83
N ILE A 103 3.50 -9.76 -1.93
CA ILE A 103 2.57 -8.94 -2.72
C ILE A 103 1.16 -9.42 -2.39
N ASN A 104 0.42 -8.61 -1.63
CA ASN A 104 -0.94 -8.89 -1.21
C ASN A 104 -1.93 -8.19 -2.14
N THR A 105 -2.33 -8.88 -3.20
CA THR A 105 -3.31 -8.43 -4.19
C THR A 105 -4.74 -8.75 -3.77
N LYS A 106 -5.71 -8.06 -4.35
CA LYS A 106 -7.13 -8.33 -4.10
C LYS A 106 -7.59 -9.58 -4.86
N ASN A 107 -7.95 -10.64 -4.13
CA ASN A 107 -8.51 -11.87 -4.70
C ASN A 107 -9.94 -12.18 -4.21
N THR A 108 -10.42 -11.43 -3.22
CA THR A 108 -11.74 -11.57 -2.58
C THR A 108 -12.38 -10.20 -2.40
N ASN A 109 -13.57 -10.15 -1.79
CA ASN A 109 -14.21 -8.90 -1.38
C ASN A 109 -13.66 -8.35 -0.04
N GLU A 110 -12.58 -8.92 0.49
CA GLU A 110 -11.96 -8.45 1.73
C GLU A 110 -11.33 -7.08 1.53
N THR A 111 -11.54 -6.21 2.50
CA THR A 111 -10.92 -4.88 2.53
C THR A 111 -9.43 -4.97 2.88
N LYS A 112 -8.69 -3.88 2.69
CA LYS A 112 -7.28 -3.78 3.11
C LYS A 112 -7.14 -4.03 4.61
N GLY A 113 -8.05 -3.47 5.43
CA GLY A 113 -8.06 -3.65 6.88
C GLY A 113 -8.18 -5.13 7.29
N ILE A 114 -9.14 -5.85 6.76
CA ILE A 114 -9.31 -7.29 7.04
C ILE A 114 -8.09 -8.10 6.60
N ARG A 115 -7.46 -7.74 5.47
CA ARG A 115 -6.23 -8.41 5.02
C ARG A 115 -5.05 -8.14 5.95
N ILE A 116 -4.97 -6.94 6.54
CA ILE A 116 -3.96 -6.59 7.57
C ILE A 116 -4.15 -7.46 8.82
N LEU A 117 -5.37 -7.66 9.32
CA LEU A 117 -5.62 -8.48 10.51
C LEU A 117 -5.06 -9.91 10.39
N LYS A 118 -5.09 -10.50 9.19
CA LYS A 118 -4.53 -11.84 8.95
C LYS A 118 -3.03 -11.94 9.21
N TYR A 119 -2.30 -10.81 9.13
CA TYR A 119 -0.88 -10.79 9.48
C TYR A 119 -0.65 -10.84 10.98
N LEU A 120 -1.59 -10.36 11.80
CA LEU A 120 -1.53 -10.52 13.27
C LEU A 120 -1.70 -11.99 13.66
N ASP A 121 -2.55 -12.74 12.96
CA ASP A 121 -2.68 -14.20 13.15
C ASP A 121 -1.41 -14.93 12.70
N LYS A 122 -0.81 -14.51 11.57
CA LYS A 122 0.41 -15.10 11.01
C LYS A 122 1.66 -14.79 11.85
N PHE A 123 1.71 -13.60 12.45
CA PHE A 123 2.82 -13.08 13.23
C PHE A 123 2.32 -12.44 14.53
N PRO A 124 1.99 -13.23 15.56
CA PRO A 124 1.37 -12.71 16.80
C PRO A 124 2.26 -11.77 17.62
N GLU A 125 3.54 -11.67 17.28
CA GLU A 125 4.50 -10.75 17.93
C GLU A 125 4.51 -9.34 17.32
N ILE A 126 3.69 -9.09 16.29
CA ILE A 126 3.58 -7.74 15.71
C ILE A 126 2.97 -6.81 16.76
N ASN A 127 3.68 -5.73 17.05
CA ASN A 127 3.26 -4.64 17.93
C ASN A 127 3.25 -3.28 17.26
N GLU A 128 3.64 -3.21 15.98
CA GLU A 128 3.58 -2.00 15.17
C GLU A 128 3.14 -2.34 13.74
N ILE A 129 2.17 -1.58 13.24
CA ILE A 129 1.72 -1.61 11.84
C ILE A 129 1.84 -0.20 11.28
N SER A 130 2.44 -0.08 10.10
CA SER A 130 2.51 1.18 9.35
C SER A 130 1.93 0.95 7.96
N VAL A 131 0.93 1.76 7.58
CA VAL A 131 0.26 1.70 6.27
C VAL A 131 0.51 2.99 5.53
N PHE A 132 0.97 2.89 4.29
CA PHE A 132 1.22 4.01 3.37
C PHE A 132 0.23 3.92 2.22
N ASP A 133 -0.56 4.98 2.00
CA ASP A 133 -1.64 4.98 1.01
C ASP A 133 -1.93 6.42 0.52
N ASP A 134 -2.31 6.58 -0.75
CA ASP A 134 -2.72 7.86 -1.33
C ASP A 134 -4.24 8.12 -1.19
N SER A 135 -4.99 7.15 -0.70
CA SER A 135 -6.45 7.18 -0.53
C SER A 135 -6.82 7.25 0.95
N ILE A 136 -6.60 8.41 1.58
CA ILE A 136 -6.79 8.61 3.02
C ILE A 136 -8.18 8.18 3.51
N ASP A 137 -9.24 8.60 2.82
CA ASP A 137 -10.62 8.31 3.24
C ASP A 137 -10.89 6.79 3.26
N VAL A 138 -10.29 6.05 2.33
CA VAL A 138 -10.42 4.60 2.26
C VAL A 138 -9.73 3.95 3.45
N ILE A 139 -8.46 4.29 3.70
CA ILE A 139 -7.68 3.62 4.75
C ILE A 139 -8.14 3.99 6.16
N GLU A 140 -8.59 5.24 6.39
CA GLU A 140 -9.18 5.65 7.66
C GLU A 140 -10.50 4.91 7.94
N ASN A 141 -11.36 4.78 6.93
CA ASN A 141 -12.60 4.00 7.07
C ASN A 141 -12.31 2.52 7.36
N GLU A 142 -11.30 1.95 6.69
CA GLU A 142 -10.87 0.57 6.93
C GLU A 142 -10.28 0.40 8.34
N TYR A 143 -9.44 1.34 8.81
CA TYR A 143 -8.92 1.34 10.18
C TYR A 143 -10.06 1.43 11.20
N ASN A 144 -10.98 2.37 11.04
CA ASN A 144 -12.13 2.52 11.95
C ASN A 144 -12.98 1.25 12.04
N THR A 145 -13.04 0.47 10.96
CA THR A 145 -13.77 -0.80 10.92
C THR A 145 -13.06 -1.88 11.74
N ILE A 146 -11.73 -1.90 11.78
CA ILE A 146 -10.96 -2.97 12.42
C ILE A 146 -10.35 -2.59 13.78
N LYS A 147 -10.30 -1.30 14.15
CA LYS A 147 -9.59 -0.81 15.33
C LYS A 147 -9.99 -1.50 16.64
N HIS A 148 -11.25 -1.90 16.76
CA HIS A 148 -11.76 -2.63 17.92
C HIS A 148 -11.30 -4.09 18.01
N LEU A 149 -10.72 -4.63 16.92
CA LEU A 149 -10.15 -5.97 16.83
C LEU A 149 -8.63 -5.97 17.05
N LEU A 150 -8.02 -4.79 17.11
CA LEU A 150 -6.57 -4.66 17.28
C LEU A 150 -6.19 -4.84 18.76
N PRO A 151 -5.04 -5.51 19.07
CA PRO A 151 -4.51 -5.59 20.42
C PRO A 151 -4.28 -4.20 21.02
N ASP A 152 -4.47 -4.05 22.34
CA ASP A 152 -4.35 -2.76 23.04
C ASP A 152 -2.95 -2.16 22.97
N ASN A 153 -1.93 -2.99 22.97
CA ASN A 153 -0.52 -2.59 22.89
C ASN A 153 0.01 -2.41 21.47
N LEU A 154 -0.83 -2.54 20.43
CA LEU A 154 -0.42 -2.40 19.05
C LEU A 154 -0.45 -0.93 18.62
N SER A 155 0.68 -0.43 18.09
CA SER A 155 0.75 0.84 17.38
C SER A 155 0.26 0.66 15.94
N PHE A 156 -0.74 1.44 15.52
CA PHE A 156 -1.22 1.43 14.13
C PHE A 156 -1.07 2.84 13.55
N ASN A 157 -0.19 2.98 12.58
CA ASN A 157 0.19 4.25 11.98
C ASN A 157 -0.30 4.31 10.52
N ILE A 158 -1.02 5.37 10.16
CA ILE A 158 -1.47 5.64 8.79
C ILE A 158 -0.66 6.82 8.25
N TYR A 159 0.05 6.60 7.15
CA TYR A 159 0.79 7.62 6.42
C TYR A 159 0.09 7.93 5.11
N PHE A 160 -0.49 9.11 5.03
CA PHE A 160 -1.08 9.63 3.80
C PHE A 160 0.00 10.13 2.85
N VAL A 161 -0.06 9.66 1.61
CA VAL A 161 0.83 10.04 0.52
C VAL A 161 0.13 11.04 -0.38
N ASN A 162 0.60 12.28 -0.42
CA ASN A 162 0.03 13.30 -1.29
C ASN A 162 1.13 14.21 -1.86
N ASN A 163 1.22 14.33 -3.18
CA ASN A 163 2.14 15.23 -3.89
C ASN A 163 3.58 15.16 -3.33
N ASN A 164 4.15 13.96 -3.25
CA ASN A 164 5.49 13.71 -2.71
C ASN A 164 5.67 14.16 -1.24
N LYS A 165 4.62 14.10 -0.45
CA LYS A 165 4.68 14.28 1.01
C LYS A 165 4.11 13.07 1.72
N LEU A 166 4.72 12.75 2.87
CA LEU A 166 4.20 11.78 3.82
C LEU A 166 3.68 12.53 5.04
N THR A 167 2.42 12.28 5.39
CA THR A 167 1.79 12.86 6.58
C THR A 167 1.28 11.72 7.45
N LEU A 168 1.73 11.66 8.71
CA LEU A 168 1.14 10.75 9.70
C LEU A 168 -0.25 11.27 10.06
N VAL A 169 -1.28 10.46 9.84
CA VAL A 169 -2.68 10.83 10.04
C VAL A 169 -3.24 10.19 11.30
N GLU A 170 -2.93 8.92 11.51
CA GLU A 170 -3.50 8.11 12.59
C GLU A 170 -2.41 7.30 13.29
N SER A 171 -2.51 7.26 14.63
CA SER A 171 -1.70 6.37 15.46
C SER A 171 -2.51 5.94 16.68
N LYS A 172 -2.70 4.65 16.85
CA LYS A 172 -3.41 4.10 18.02
C LYS A 172 -2.78 4.52 19.36
N ILE A 173 -1.47 4.71 19.41
CA ILE A 173 -0.78 5.20 20.62
C ILE A 173 -1.25 6.62 20.97
N ILE A 174 -1.41 7.49 19.97
CA ILE A 174 -1.90 8.86 20.18
C ILE A 174 -3.33 8.83 20.72
N ASP A 175 -4.19 7.96 20.20
CA ASP A 175 -5.57 7.82 20.67
C ASP A 175 -5.61 7.36 22.13
N ILE A 176 -4.80 6.37 22.53
CA ILE A 176 -4.70 5.91 23.92
C ILE A 176 -4.27 7.06 24.84
N ILE A 177 -3.24 7.82 24.46
CA ILE A 177 -2.78 8.97 25.27
C ILE A 177 -3.87 10.03 25.38
N ARG A 178 -4.60 10.32 24.32
CA ARG A 178 -5.72 11.27 24.31
C ARG A 178 -6.85 10.81 25.24
N ASP A 179 -7.24 9.55 25.14
CA ASP A 179 -8.30 8.97 25.98
C ASP A 179 -7.93 8.95 27.47
N GLU A 180 -6.67 8.67 27.81
CA GLU A 180 -6.17 8.74 29.18
C GLU A 180 -6.14 10.18 29.72
N LEU A 181 -5.74 11.16 28.90
CA LEU A 181 -5.77 12.58 29.28
C LEU A 181 -7.19 13.08 29.52
N ILE A 182 -8.18 12.66 28.70
CA ILE A 182 -9.59 13.03 28.88
C ILE A 182 -10.16 12.47 30.20
N LYS A 183 -9.72 11.29 30.63
CA LYS A 183 -10.14 10.70 31.93
C LYS A 183 -9.57 11.42 33.16
N LEU A 184 -8.52 12.23 32.98
CA LEU A 184 -7.84 12.94 34.05
C LEU A 184 -8.35 14.38 34.23
N ILE A 185 -9.21 14.86 33.35
CA ILE A 185 -9.88 16.18 33.36
C ILE A 185 -11.35 16.00 33.77
#